data_cbc0058c5f121ccb4df09ec9c881074b
#
_entry.id   cbc0058c5f121ccb4df09ec9c881074b
#
_cell.length_a   1.000
_cell.length_b   1.000
_cell.length_c   1.000
_cell.angle_alpha   90.00
_cell.angle_beta   90.00
_cell.angle_gamma   90.00
#
_symmetry.space_group_name_H-M   'P 1'
#
loop_
_entity.id
_entity.type
_entity.pdbx_description
1 polymer ?
#
loop_
_entity_poly.entity_id
_entity_poly.type
_entity_poly.pdbx_seq_one_letter_code
_entity_poly.pdbx_strand_id
1 'polypeptide(L)'
;MAKPTILNKEMFITRAFGTTFTTSDGETGKVIEGHAAVYEQKVDICGYFYEVIKRGAFDGADLTDVLFFVNHDTSKIPLARSRRNNPNSTMQLKTDEKGLFMSSKVDTETNEESKKLYGSINRGDMDGMSFMFNVQDETWTDLNTDMPTRSINKIGKVYEVSAVNMPAYSDTDISARDKTTLDNAEKALDNARSRVDTSKNDVEVQRLKIQILMKG
;
A
#
# COMPACT_ATOMS: atom_id res chain seq x y z
N MET A 1 8.73 -37.76 -6.58
CA MET A 1 7.78 -36.98 -5.76
C MET A 1 8.28 -35.53 -5.71
N ALA A 2 7.61 -34.62 -6.37
CA ALA A 2 7.96 -33.21 -6.35
C ALA A 2 7.67 -32.62 -4.96
N LYS A 3 8.64 -31.92 -4.35
CA LYS A 3 8.42 -31.17 -3.11
C LYS A 3 7.37 -30.10 -3.37
N PRO A 4 6.40 -29.89 -2.46
CA PRO A 4 5.46 -28.80 -2.61
C PRO A 4 6.24 -27.49 -2.57
N THR A 5 6.06 -26.67 -3.61
CA THR A 5 6.51 -25.29 -3.64
C THR A 5 5.83 -24.57 -2.47
N ILE A 6 6.64 -24.13 -1.51
CA ILE A 6 6.16 -23.25 -0.44
C ILE A 6 5.68 -22.00 -1.15
N LEU A 7 4.37 -21.82 -1.26
CA LEU A 7 3.76 -20.55 -1.64
C LEU A 7 4.36 -19.48 -0.71
N ASN A 8 5.16 -18.59 -1.27
CA ASN A 8 5.56 -17.38 -0.59
C ASN A 8 4.28 -16.74 -0.04
N LYS A 9 4.17 -16.67 1.29
CA LYS A 9 3.09 -16.00 1.97
C LYS A 9 3.15 -14.56 1.47
N GLU A 10 2.24 -14.20 0.58
CA GLU A 10 2.17 -12.83 0.04
C GLU A 10 2.13 -11.88 1.23
N MET A 11 3.12 -11.02 1.33
CA MET A 11 3.21 -10.05 2.41
C MET A 11 2.29 -8.90 2.05
N PHE A 12 1.15 -8.83 2.72
CA PHE A 12 0.22 -7.72 2.59
C PHE A 12 0.81 -6.48 3.26
N ILE A 13 0.77 -5.38 2.56
CA ILE A 13 1.25 -4.09 3.04
C ILE A 13 0.08 -3.12 3.06
N THR A 14 -0.10 -2.40 4.15
CA THR A 14 -1.06 -1.30 4.26
C THR A 14 -0.30 0.02 4.30
N ARG A 15 -0.81 1.03 3.55
CA ARG A 15 -0.24 2.38 3.53
C ARG A 15 -1.35 3.40 3.53
N ALA A 16 -1.26 4.32 4.47
CA ALA A 16 -2.19 5.43 4.59
C ALA A 16 -1.58 6.72 4.03
N PHE A 17 -2.40 7.53 3.40
CA PHE A 17 -2.05 8.82 2.84
C PHE A 17 -3.01 9.88 3.37
N GLY A 18 -2.48 11.05 3.76
CA GLY A 18 -3.29 12.24 3.98
C GLY A 18 -3.79 12.74 2.62
N THR A 19 -4.99 12.35 2.25
CA THR A 19 -5.62 12.77 1.00
C THR A 19 -7.00 13.30 1.29
N THR A 20 -7.38 14.36 0.59
CA THR A 20 -8.69 14.97 0.77
C THR A 20 -9.76 14.08 0.15
N PHE A 21 -10.69 13.62 0.98
CA PHE A 21 -11.97 13.08 0.52
C PHE A 21 -12.86 14.20 0.01
N THR A 22 -13.65 13.89 -0.97
CA THR A 22 -14.82 14.68 -1.36
C THR A 22 -16.07 13.83 -1.27
N THR A 23 -17.15 14.44 -0.83
CA THR A 23 -18.48 13.84 -0.81
C THR A 23 -19.39 14.63 -1.73
N SER A 24 -20.26 13.95 -2.44
CA SER A 24 -21.24 14.58 -3.31
C SER A 24 -22.54 13.81 -3.33
N ASP A 25 -23.63 14.51 -3.64
CA ASP A 25 -24.92 13.93 -3.93
C ASP A 25 -24.96 13.59 -5.42
N GLY A 26 -24.68 12.32 -5.75
CA GLY A 26 -24.79 11.83 -7.11
C GLY A 26 -26.26 11.57 -7.49
N GLU A 27 -26.52 11.45 -8.80
CA GLU A 27 -27.88 11.15 -9.32
C GLU A 27 -28.48 9.86 -8.75
N THR A 28 -27.65 8.92 -8.30
CA THR A 28 -28.05 7.58 -7.84
C THR A 28 -27.62 7.27 -6.41
N GLY A 29 -27.37 8.29 -5.57
CA GLY A 29 -26.96 8.11 -4.16
C GLY A 29 -25.74 8.93 -3.76
N LYS A 30 -25.31 8.74 -2.53
CA LYS A 30 -24.15 9.44 -1.95
C LYS A 30 -22.85 8.87 -2.50
N VAL A 31 -21.91 9.75 -2.85
CA VAL A 31 -20.62 9.38 -3.43
C VAL A 31 -19.50 9.86 -2.52
N ILE A 32 -18.50 9.01 -2.32
CA ILE A 32 -17.23 9.30 -1.65
C ILE A 32 -16.11 9.12 -2.67
N GLU A 33 -15.26 10.13 -2.82
CA GLU A 33 -14.16 10.12 -3.78
C GLU A 33 -12.86 10.57 -3.12
N GLY A 34 -11.74 10.02 -3.58
CA GLY A 34 -10.41 10.40 -3.11
C GLY A 34 -9.31 9.53 -3.72
N HIS A 35 -8.05 9.89 -3.42
CA HIS A 35 -6.90 9.10 -3.83
C HIS A 35 -6.49 8.15 -2.70
N ALA A 36 -6.63 6.84 -2.93
CA ALA A 36 -6.20 5.81 -1.99
C ALA A 36 -4.67 5.73 -1.89
N ALA A 37 -3.97 6.11 -2.95
CA ALA A 37 -2.51 6.19 -2.99
C ALA A 37 -2.07 7.40 -3.83
N VAL A 38 -0.92 7.98 -3.47
CA VAL A 38 -0.32 9.14 -4.15
C VAL A 38 1.09 8.81 -4.60
N TYR A 39 1.42 9.13 -5.86
CA TYR A 39 2.75 8.93 -6.42
C TYR A 39 3.76 9.96 -5.88
N GLU A 40 5.02 9.56 -5.84
CA GLU A 40 6.20 10.38 -5.52
C GLU A 40 6.12 11.09 -4.16
N GLN A 41 5.17 10.71 -3.32
CA GLN A 41 5.11 11.20 -1.95
C GLN A 41 5.99 10.32 -1.07
N LYS A 42 6.94 10.96 -0.39
CA LYS A 42 7.85 10.30 0.55
C LYS A 42 7.15 10.17 1.90
N VAL A 43 6.99 8.93 2.38
CA VAL A 43 6.30 8.59 3.63
C VAL A 43 7.31 7.96 4.57
N ASP A 44 7.36 8.42 5.81
CA ASP A 44 8.14 7.80 6.88
C ASP A 44 7.42 6.52 7.35
N ILE A 45 8.12 5.41 7.33
CA ILE A 45 7.61 4.12 7.81
C ILE A 45 8.19 3.85 9.20
N CYS A 46 7.56 4.49 10.18
CA CYS A 46 7.83 4.29 11.61
C CYS A 46 9.30 4.50 12.01
N GLY A 47 10.01 5.41 11.36
CA GLY A 47 11.42 5.70 11.64
C GLY A 47 12.41 4.64 11.14
N TYR A 48 11.95 3.61 10.42
CA TYR A 48 12.83 2.58 9.84
C TYR A 48 13.36 2.96 8.46
N PHE A 49 12.51 3.53 7.62
CA PHE A 49 12.85 3.93 6.26
C PHE A 49 11.78 4.85 5.66
N TYR A 50 12.14 5.53 4.59
CA TYR A 50 11.17 6.22 3.75
C TYR A 50 10.64 5.30 2.65
N GLU A 51 9.36 5.44 2.33
CA GLU A 51 8.73 4.74 1.20
C GLU A 51 8.15 5.72 0.19
N VAL A 52 8.30 5.40 -1.09
CA VAL A 52 7.78 6.18 -2.21
C VAL A 52 7.13 5.23 -3.21
N ILE A 53 5.88 5.49 -3.58
CA ILE A 53 5.23 4.80 -4.70
C ILE A 53 5.61 5.55 -5.98
N LYS A 54 6.29 4.87 -6.87
CA LYS A 54 6.77 5.48 -8.11
C LYS A 54 5.64 5.64 -9.12
N ARG A 55 5.70 6.70 -9.93
CA ARG A 55 4.77 6.89 -11.03
C ARG A 55 4.78 5.67 -11.96
N GLY A 56 3.60 5.16 -12.30
CA GLY A 56 3.44 3.92 -13.08
C GLY A 56 3.45 2.64 -12.23
N ALA A 57 3.62 2.72 -10.91
CA ALA A 57 3.64 1.53 -10.04
C ALA A 57 2.35 0.69 -10.10
N PHE A 58 1.23 1.31 -10.47
CA PHE A 58 -0.04 0.61 -10.66
C PHE A 58 -0.25 0.08 -12.09
N ASP A 59 0.70 0.30 -13.03
CA ASP A 59 0.56 -0.18 -14.40
C ASP A 59 0.56 -1.70 -14.44
N GLY A 60 -0.59 -2.28 -14.81
CA GLY A 60 -0.81 -3.72 -14.81
C GLY A 60 -1.09 -4.34 -13.44
N ALA A 61 -1.30 -3.54 -12.39
CA ALA A 61 -1.74 -4.05 -11.10
C ALA A 61 -3.12 -4.74 -11.20
N ASP A 62 -3.29 -5.83 -10.46
CA ASP A 62 -4.59 -6.52 -10.37
C ASP A 62 -5.55 -5.70 -9.50
N LEU A 63 -6.50 -5.03 -10.16
CA LEU A 63 -7.62 -4.29 -9.55
C LEU A 63 -8.96 -5.00 -9.77
N THR A 64 -8.95 -6.31 -10.03
CA THR A 64 -10.16 -7.04 -10.46
C THR A 64 -11.20 -7.18 -9.36
N ASP A 65 -10.80 -7.15 -8.13
CA ASP A 65 -11.69 -7.29 -6.97
C ASP A 65 -11.13 -6.54 -5.77
N VAL A 66 -11.61 -5.31 -5.56
CA VAL A 66 -11.15 -4.42 -4.50
C VAL A 66 -12.34 -4.00 -3.63
N LEU A 67 -12.15 -4.06 -2.32
CA LEU A 67 -13.17 -3.79 -1.31
C LEU A 67 -12.94 -2.40 -0.69
N PHE A 68 -14.01 -1.76 -0.21
CA PHE A 68 -13.94 -0.50 0.52
C PHE A 68 -14.40 -0.69 1.97
N PHE A 69 -13.52 -0.34 2.93
CA PHE A 69 -13.78 -0.45 4.35
C PHE A 69 -13.49 0.85 5.12
N VAL A 70 -13.67 0.80 6.43
CA VAL A 70 -13.20 1.80 7.40
C VAL A 70 -12.13 1.13 8.26
N ASN A 71 -10.97 1.80 8.44
CA ASN A 71 -9.86 1.34 9.29
C ASN A 71 -9.41 -0.11 9.03
N HIS A 72 -9.44 -0.58 7.79
CA HIS A 72 -9.05 -1.94 7.40
C HIS A 72 -9.83 -3.06 8.13
N ASP A 73 -11.04 -2.78 8.59
CA ASP A 73 -11.84 -3.76 9.33
C ASP A 73 -12.53 -4.74 8.38
N THR A 74 -11.78 -5.75 7.94
CA THR A 74 -12.26 -6.81 7.04
C THR A 74 -13.25 -7.78 7.70
N SER A 75 -13.52 -7.65 9.00
CA SER A 75 -14.58 -8.39 9.67
C SER A 75 -15.97 -7.83 9.39
N LYS A 76 -16.03 -6.61 8.84
CA LYS A 76 -17.26 -5.91 8.47
C LYS A 76 -17.69 -6.21 7.05
N ILE A 77 -18.95 -5.88 6.76
CA ILE A 77 -19.46 -5.85 5.39
C ILE A 77 -18.80 -4.67 4.66
N PRO A 78 -18.24 -4.85 3.45
CA PRO A 78 -17.65 -3.75 2.72
C PRO A 78 -18.72 -2.70 2.37
N LEU A 79 -18.34 -1.42 2.44
CA LEU A 79 -19.22 -0.30 2.14
C LEU A 79 -19.47 -0.17 0.63
N ALA A 80 -18.48 -0.57 -0.17
CA ALA A 80 -18.54 -0.62 -1.63
C ALA A 80 -17.53 -1.64 -2.15
N ARG A 81 -17.63 -1.99 -3.43
CA ARG A 81 -16.75 -2.98 -4.06
C ARG A 81 -16.59 -2.70 -5.55
N SER A 82 -15.36 -2.76 -6.02
CA SER A 82 -15.05 -2.82 -7.45
C SER A 82 -14.95 -4.27 -7.90
N ARG A 83 -15.66 -4.64 -8.96
CA ARG A 83 -15.57 -5.94 -9.62
C ARG A 83 -15.15 -5.73 -11.06
N ARG A 84 -13.83 -5.82 -11.32
CA ARG A 84 -13.22 -5.56 -12.63
C ARG A 84 -13.57 -4.19 -13.20
N ASN A 85 -13.75 -3.19 -12.33
CA ASN A 85 -14.26 -1.87 -12.72
C ASN A 85 -15.53 -1.92 -13.60
N ASN A 86 -16.36 -2.93 -13.39
CA ASN A 86 -17.63 -3.03 -14.10
C ASN A 86 -18.47 -1.79 -13.82
N PRO A 87 -19.15 -1.19 -14.81
CA PRO A 87 -19.98 0.00 -14.60
C PRO A 87 -21.07 -0.15 -13.52
N ASN A 88 -21.50 -1.38 -13.24
CA ASN A 88 -22.47 -1.68 -12.18
C ASN A 88 -21.82 -1.88 -10.80
N SER A 89 -20.49 -1.83 -10.68
CA SER A 89 -19.81 -1.90 -9.39
C SER A 89 -20.09 -0.65 -8.58
N THR A 90 -20.24 -0.81 -7.27
CA THR A 90 -20.47 0.31 -6.34
C THR A 90 -19.23 1.16 -6.11
N MET A 91 -18.06 0.67 -6.50
CA MET A 91 -16.79 1.41 -6.49
C MET A 91 -16.12 1.32 -7.85
N GLN A 92 -15.55 2.43 -8.30
CA GLN A 92 -14.70 2.53 -9.49
C GLN A 92 -13.29 2.98 -9.08
N LEU A 93 -12.29 2.39 -9.70
CA LEU A 93 -10.88 2.71 -9.49
C LEU A 93 -10.25 3.14 -10.81
N LYS A 94 -9.43 4.16 -10.77
CA LYS A 94 -8.60 4.57 -11.92
C LYS A 94 -7.27 5.10 -11.45
N THR A 95 -6.24 4.93 -12.25
CA THR A 95 -4.97 5.63 -12.07
C THR A 95 -5.00 6.94 -12.84
N ASP A 96 -4.46 8.00 -12.26
CA ASP A 96 -4.29 9.31 -12.88
C ASP A 96 -2.88 9.85 -12.59
N GLU A 97 -2.61 11.11 -12.90
CA GLU A 97 -1.31 11.73 -12.66
C GLU A 97 -0.94 11.81 -11.18
N LYS A 98 -1.92 11.82 -10.28
CA LYS A 98 -1.72 11.92 -8.84
C LYS A 98 -1.52 10.56 -8.18
N GLY A 99 -2.22 9.51 -8.66
CA GLY A 99 -2.12 8.18 -8.05
C GLY A 99 -3.29 7.26 -8.36
N LEU A 100 -3.69 6.45 -7.36
CA LEU A 100 -4.86 5.57 -7.43
C LEU A 100 -6.09 6.31 -6.89
N PHE A 101 -6.93 6.77 -7.79
CA PHE A 101 -8.20 7.42 -7.49
C PHE A 101 -9.32 6.39 -7.35
N MET A 102 -10.18 6.57 -6.35
CA MET A 102 -11.42 5.82 -6.18
C MET A 102 -12.65 6.74 -6.17
N SER A 103 -13.76 6.24 -6.69
CA SER A 103 -15.10 6.82 -6.57
C SER A 103 -16.07 5.73 -6.13
N SER A 104 -16.72 5.90 -4.99
CA SER A 104 -17.60 4.92 -4.37
C SER A 104 -19.00 5.45 -4.15
N LYS A 105 -20.00 4.75 -4.67
CA LYS A 105 -21.40 4.95 -4.29
C LYS A 105 -21.67 4.20 -3.00
N VAL A 106 -22.07 4.91 -1.95
CA VAL A 106 -22.35 4.34 -0.65
C VAL A 106 -23.83 4.42 -0.28
N ASP A 107 -24.33 3.37 0.32
CA ASP A 107 -25.70 3.31 0.82
C ASP A 107 -25.77 3.97 2.21
N THR A 108 -26.27 5.19 2.25
CA THR A 108 -26.47 5.94 3.51
C THR A 108 -27.89 5.81 4.06
N GLU A 109 -28.78 5.13 3.35
CA GLU A 109 -30.18 4.95 3.77
C GLU A 109 -30.33 3.70 4.64
N THR A 110 -29.76 2.57 4.20
CA THR A 110 -29.90 1.29 4.89
C THR A 110 -28.63 0.83 5.60
N ASN A 111 -27.45 1.40 5.28
CA ASN A 111 -26.16 1.08 5.91
C ASN A 111 -25.72 2.20 6.85
N GLU A 112 -25.89 1.97 8.15
CA GLU A 112 -25.52 2.94 9.20
C GLU A 112 -24.02 3.26 9.23
N GLU A 113 -23.13 2.34 8.84
CA GLU A 113 -21.70 2.57 8.79
C GLU A 113 -21.35 3.53 7.64
N SER A 114 -21.94 3.34 6.47
CA SER A 114 -21.83 4.26 5.33
C SER A 114 -22.33 5.66 5.68
N LYS A 115 -23.46 5.75 6.39
CA LYS A 115 -24.05 7.02 6.83
C LYS A 115 -23.13 7.76 7.79
N LYS A 116 -22.56 7.07 8.77
CA LYS A 116 -21.61 7.63 9.72
C LYS A 116 -20.34 8.09 9.04
N LEU A 117 -19.78 7.25 8.15
CA LEU A 117 -18.59 7.59 7.38
C LEU A 117 -18.81 8.84 6.53
N TYR A 118 -19.89 8.88 5.74
CA TYR A 118 -20.23 10.01 4.89
C TYR A 118 -20.35 11.31 5.71
N GLY A 119 -21.03 11.26 6.86
CA GLY A 119 -21.17 12.39 7.75
C GLY A 119 -19.84 12.84 8.37
N SER A 120 -18.94 11.91 8.70
CA SER A 120 -17.62 12.23 9.28
C SER A 120 -16.71 12.89 8.24
N ILE A 121 -16.71 12.40 7.00
CA ILE A 121 -15.97 13.02 5.90
C ILE A 121 -16.49 14.44 5.62
N ASN A 122 -17.80 14.62 5.56
CA ASN A 122 -18.43 15.93 5.30
C ASN A 122 -18.06 16.99 6.36
N ARG A 123 -17.85 16.58 7.61
CA ARG A 123 -17.43 17.46 8.70
C ARG A 123 -15.92 17.65 8.79
N GLY A 124 -15.13 16.86 8.03
CA GLY A 124 -13.68 16.86 8.14
C GLY A 124 -13.15 16.08 9.34
N ASP A 125 -13.97 15.24 9.99
CA ASP A 125 -13.54 14.39 11.09
C ASP A 125 -12.73 13.17 10.62
N MET A 126 -12.79 12.87 9.32
CA MET A 126 -12.08 11.78 8.65
C MET A 126 -11.58 12.26 7.29
N ASP A 127 -10.26 12.28 7.11
CA ASP A 127 -9.58 12.86 5.95
C ASP A 127 -8.47 11.98 5.37
N GLY A 128 -8.22 10.81 5.95
CA GLY A 128 -7.18 9.88 5.51
C GLY A 128 -7.72 8.73 4.66
N MET A 129 -6.96 8.33 3.65
CA MET A 129 -7.15 7.09 2.92
C MET A 129 -5.96 6.16 3.09
N SER A 130 -6.26 4.87 3.03
CA SER A 130 -5.27 3.80 3.08
C SER A 130 -5.63 2.72 2.07
N PHE A 131 -4.67 1.89 1.70
CA PHE A 131 -4.93 0.73 0.86
C PHE A 131 -4.05 -0.46 1.25
N MET A 132 -4.54 -1.66 0.97
CA MET A 132 -3.81 -2.91 1.18
C MET A 132 -3.40 -3.50 -0.16
N PHE A 133 -2.12 -3.81 -0.31
CA PHE A 133 -1.54 -4.27 -1.56
C PHE A 133 -0.36 -5.22 -1.34
N ASN A 134 0.11 -5.86 -2.42
CA ASN A 134 1.41 -6.51 -2.45
C ASN A 134 2.36 -5.82 -3.42
N VAL A 135 3.64 -5.87 -3.10
CA VAL A 135 4.72 -5.32 -3.95
C VAL A 135 5.22 -6.40 -4.89
N GLN A 136 5.29 -6.09 -6.17
CA GLN A 136 5.87 -6.96 -7.19
C GLN A 136 7.32 -6.60 -7.52
N ASP A 137 7.64 -5.29 -7.51
CA ASP A 137 9.00 -4.79 -7.75
C ASP A 137 9.30 -3.57 -6.91
N GLU A 138 10.52 -3.52 -6.37
CA GLU A 138 11.01 -2.45 -5.50
C GLU A 138 12.50 -2.23 -5.67
N THR A 139 12.94 -1.02 -5.38
CA THR A 139 14.36 -0.68 -5.27
C THR A 139 14.63 0.02 -3.95
N TRP A 140 15.81 -0.22 -3.41
CA TRP A 140 16.28 0.41 -2.17
C TRP A 140 17.51 1.26 -2.44
N THR A 141 17.53 2.45 -1.86
CA THR A 141 18.69 3.35 -1.87
C THR A 141 19.08 3.72 -0.44
N ASP A 142 20.33 4.16 -0.30
CA ASP A 142 20.86 4.66 0.98
C ASP A 142 20.80 3.64 2.14
N LEU A 143 20.93 2.34 1.85
CA LEU A 143 20.82 1.25 2.84
C LEU A 143 21.84 1.35 4.00
N ASN A 144 22.90 2.15 3.83
CA ASN A 144 23.93 2.37 4.86
C ASN A 144 23.59 3.54 5.81
N THR A 145 22.43 4.19 5.62
CA THR A 145 21.96 5.29 6.47
C THR A 145 20.92 4.80 7.47
N ASP A 146 20.61 5.63 8.47
CA ASP A 146 19.57 5.33 9.45
C ASP A 146 18.17 5.31 8.81
N MET A 147 17.97 6.13 7.76
CA MET A 147 16.70 6.27 7.04
C MET A 147 16.87 6.01 5.54
N PRO A 148 17.05 4.73 5.11
CA PRO A 148 17.09 4.39 3.70
C PRO A 148 15.76 4.69 3.00
N THR A 149 15.74 4.62 1.67
CA THR A 149 14.52 4.85 0.89
C THR A 149 14.14 3.59 0.10
N ARG A 150 12.91 3.13 0.29
CA ARG A 150 12.24 2.10 -0.48
C ARG A 150 11.42 2.74 -1.59
N SER A 151 11.70 2.44 -2.83
CA SER A 151 10.90 2.84 -3.99
C SER A 151 10.07 1.65 -4.46
N ILE A 152 8.75 1.74 -4.40
CA ILE A 152 7.83 0.74 -4.94
C ILE A 152 7.66 1.05 -6.43
N ASN A 153 8.26 0.22 -7.28
CA ASN A 153 8.24 0.39 -8.73
C ASN A 153 7.03 -0.30 -9.36
N LYS A 154 6.55 -1.41 -8.74
CA LYS A 154 5.42 -2.16 -9.26
C LYS A 154 4.59 -2.79 -8.15
N ILE A 155 3.28 -2.56 -8.21
CA ILE A 155 2.28 -3.18 -7.37
C ILE A 155 1.67 -4.36 -8.13
N GLY A 156 1.60 -5.52 -7.48
CA GLY A 156 1.02 -6.71 -8.09
C GLY A 156 -0.50 -6.71 -8.01
N LYS A 157 -1.04 -6.47 -6.81
CA LYS A 157 -2.48 -6.47 -6.55
C LYS A 157 -2.85 -5.47 -5.46
N VAL A 158 -4.02 -4.85 -5.61
CA VAL A 158 -4.72 -4.11 -4.55
C VAL A 158 -5.88 -4.97 -4.05
N TYR A 159 -5.99 -5.15 -2.74
CA TYR A 159 -7.01 -5.99 -2.10
C TYR A 159 -8.17 -5.16 -1.57
N GLU A 160 -7.86 -4.02 -0.96
CA GLU A 160 -8.86 -3.12 -0.43
C GLU A 160 -8.33 -1.68 -0.37
N VAL A 161 -9.26 -0.75 -0.26
CA VAL A 161 -9.04 0.64 0.11
C VAL A 161 -9.86 0.95 1.35
N SER A 162 -9.37 1.82 2.21
CA SER A 162 -10.05 2.18 3.44
C SER A 162 -10.03 3.68 3.69
N ALA A 163 -11.14 4.18 4.25
CA ALA A 163 -11.11 5.44 4.97
C ALA A 163 -10.48 5.20 6.34
N VAL A 164 -9.55 6.04 6.78
CA VAL A 164 -8.83 5.88 8.05
C VAL A 164 -8.89 7.16 8.88
N ASN A 165 -9.01 7.00 10.20
CA ASN A 165 -9.11 8.11 11.13
C ASN A 165 -7.81 8.92 11.24
N MET A 166 -6.68 8.23 11.12
CA MET A 166 -5.36 8.82 11.16
C MET A 166 -4.54 8.30 9.99
N PRO A 167 -4.26 9.12 8.99
CA PRO A 167 -3.23 8.79 8.02
C PRO A 167 -1.89 8.67 8.74
N ALA A 168 -1.00 7.78 8.30
CA ALA A 168 0.27 7.43 8.95
C ALA A 168 1.29 8.60 9.04
N TYR A 169 0.85 9.79 9.40
CA TYR A 169 1.64 11.03 9.44
C TYR A 169 1.90 11.58 10.84
N SER A 170 1.48 10.92 11.91
CA SER A 170 1.76 11.43 13.24
C SER A 170 2.80 10.58 13.95
N ASP A 171 3.84 11.24 14.41
CA ASP A 171 5.02 10.75 15.13
C ASP A 171 4.74 10.03 16.46
N THR A 172 3.50 9.70 16.78
CA THR A 172 3.18 9.17 18.10
C THR A 172 1.97 8.23 18.08
N ASP A 173 2.18 7.10 18.73
CA ASP A 173 1.27 6.05 19.14
C ASP A 173 1.02 4.91 18.13
N ILE A 174 1.91 3.91 18.27
CA ILE A 174 1.79 2.60 17.67
C ILE A 174 0.67 1.81 18.38
N SER A 175 -0.46 1.66 17.71
CA SER A 175 -1.52 0.76 18.19
C SER A 175 -1.15 -0.71 17.93
N ALA A 176 -1.80 -1.66 18.59
CA ALA A 176 -1.53 -3.10 18.43
C ALA A 176 -1.71 -3.63 17.00
N ARG A 177 -2.46 -2.91 16.12
CA ARG A 177 -2.57 -3.21 14.68
C ARG A 177 -1.30 -2.82 13.91
N ASP A 178 -0.56 -1.83 14.41
CA ASP A 178 0.67 -1.35 13.79
C ASP A 178 1.86 -2.29 14.01
N LYS A 179 1.80 -3.19 15.01
CA LYS A 179 2.87 -4.14 15.28
C LYS A 179 3.16 -5.05 14.09
N THR A 180 2.14 -5.53 13.39
CA THR A 180 2.32 -6.33 12.17
C THR A 180 2.96 -5.49 11.05
N THR A 181 2.60 -4.22 10.94
CA THR A 181 3.16 -3.27 9.98
C THR A 181 4.63 -3.00 10.30
N LEU A 182 4.95 -2.79 11.58
CA LEU A 182 6.34 -2.63 12.07
C LEU A 182 7.18 -3.88 11.80
N ASP A 183 6.70 -5.06 12.21
CA ASP A 183 7.41 -6.33 11.99
C ASP A 183 7.66 -6.57 10.49
N ASN A 184 6.73 -6.18 9.63
CA ASN A 184 6.88 -6.28 8.18
C ASN A 184 7.87 -5.24 7.62
N ALA A 185 7.88 -4.02 8.17
CA ALA A 185 8.82 -2.98 7.79
C ALA A 185 10.26 -3.37 8.16
N GLU A 186 10.47 -3.80 9.40
CA GLU A 186 11.77 -4.27 9.89
C GLU A 186 12.29 -5.44 9.04
N LYS A 187 11.45 -6.45 8.79
CA LYS A 187 11.80 -7.59 7.93
C LYS A 187 12.14 -7.17 6.49
N ALA A 188 11.42 -6.21 5.93
CA ALA A 188 11.69 -5.72 4.59
C ALA A 188 13.06 -5.05 4.51
N LEU A 189 13.41 -4.22 5.50
CA LEU A 189 14.71 -3.56 5.60
C LEU A 189 15.85 -4.56 5.81
N ASP A 190 15.69 -5.51 6.73
CA ASP A 190 16.69 -6.55 7.00
C ASP A 190 16.95 -7.42 5.76
N ASN A 191 15.90 -7.80 5.04
CA ASN A 191 16.02 -8.53 3.78
C ASN A 191 16.77 -7.71 2.72
N ALA A 192 16.51 -6.41 2.62
CA ALA A 192 17.20 -5.55 1.67
C ALA A 192 18.70 -5.41 2.01
N ARG A 193 19.05 -5.20 3.26
CA ARG A 193 20.44 -5.15 3.74
C ARG A 193 21.19 -6.46 3.51
N SER A 194 20.57 -7.59 3.83
CA SER A 194 21.16 -8.93 3.65
C SER A 194 21.47 -9.24 2.17
N ARG A 195 20.63 -8.78 1.23
CA ARG A 195 20.88 -8.95 -0.22
C ARG A 195 22.13 -8.19 -0.67
N VAL A 196 22.36 -7.00 -0.14
CA VAL A 196 23.56 -6.20 -0.46
C VAL A 196 24.81 -6.86 0.07
N ASP A 197 24.79 -7.40 1.29
CA ASP A 197 25.93 -8.07 1.89
C ASP A 197 26.28 -9.36 1.14
N THR A 198 25.29 -10.15 0.75
CA THR A 198 25.49 -11.35 -0.06
C THR A 198 26.13 -11.00 -1.41
N SER A 199 25.63 -9.96 -2.09
CA SER A 199 26.18 -9.55 -3.39
C SER A 199 27.63 -9.04 -3.30
N LYS A 200 28.02 -8.35 -2.22
CA LYS A 200 29.40 -7.93 -1.97
C LYS A 200 30.33 -9.12 -1.76
N ASN A 201 29.89 -10.09 -0.96
CA ASN A 201 30.65 -11.31 -0.72
C ASN A 201 30.86 -12.12 -2.01
N ASP A 202 29.86 -12.25 -2.87
CA ASP A 202 29.97 -12.94 -4.15
C ASP A 202 30.96 -12.24 -5.10
N VAL A 203 30.95 -10.89 -5.15
CA VAL A 203 31.92 -10.13 -5.94
C VAL A 203 33.34 -10.29 -5.42
N GLU A 204 33.51 -10.31 -4.10
CA GLU A 204 34.84 -10.51 -3.48
C GLU A 204 35.38 -11.91 -3.73
N VAL A 205 34.55 -12.94 -3.60
CA VAL A 205 34.90 -14.32 -3.94
C VAL A 205 35.28 -14.45 -5.42
N GLN A 206 34.57 -13.81 -6.34
CA GLN A 206 34.91 -13.80 -7.75
C GLN A 206 36.24 -13.07 -8.02
N ARG A 207 36.49 -11.93 -7.37
CA ARG A 207 37.77 -11.21 -7.45
C ARG A 207 38.96 -12.10 -6.97
N LEU A 208 38.80 -12.76 -5.86
CA LEU A 208 39.83 -13.68 -5.31
C LEU A 208 40.07 -14.84 -6.27
N LYS A 209 39.04 -15.44 -6.85
CA LYS A 209 39.18 -16.50 -7.88
C LYS A 209 39.97 -16.03 -9.10
N ILE A 210 39.69 -14.84 -9.61
CA ILE A 210 40.42 -14.25 -10.72
C ILE A 210 41.86 -13.97 -10.37
N GLN A 211 42.16 -13.45 -9.15
CA GLN A 211 43.54 -13.22 -8.70
C GLN A 211 44.34 -14.51 -8.59
N ILE A 212 43.73 -15.61 -8.15
CA ILE A 212 44.38 -16.93 -8.08
C ILE A 212 44.73 -17.43 -9.48
N LEU A 213 43.76 -17.30 -10.43
CA LEU A 213 43.99 -17.73 -11.83
C LEU A 213 45.06 -16.90 -12.56
N MET A 214 45.29 -15.66 -12.16
CA MET A 214 46.30 -14.78 -12.78
C MET A 214 47.73 -14.99 -12.18
N LYS A 215 47.84 -15.72 -11.09
CA LYS A 215 49.14 -16.00 -10.41
C LYS A 215 49.68 -17.41 -10.63
N GLY A 216 48.92 -18.28 -11.32
CA GLY A 216 49.36 -19.62 -11.73
C GLY A 216 49.68 -19.64 -13.24
#